data_fe31086e0753246e032094496b7d6dae
#
_entry.id   fe31086e0753246e032094496b7d6dae
#
_cell.length_a   1.000
_cell.length_b   1.000
_cell.length_c   1.000
_cell.angle_alpha   90.00
_cell.angle_beta   90.00
_cell.angle_gamma   90.00
#
_symmetry.space_group_name_H-M   'P 1'
#
loop_
_entity.id
_entity.type
_entity.pdbx_description
1 polymer ?
#
loop_
_entity_poly.entity_id
_entity_poly.type
_entity_poly.pdbx_seq_one_letter_code
_entity_poly.pdbx_strand_id
1 'polypeptide(L)'
;MAFLPCVGFCDYDVMRKVGSCVGCPLSRRYATSLGYKMSIQGIVSSTWSDILQLQQGVYLSVEPESLEVLQSKWLRSPETCFVFNEDSQVMGYLLAHSWNTEIPPKLFKPLPSNTEGSILFLHDLAVRKSESGKGIGKKLIAQLLKTAHLQGYEQILLVAVQNSVNFWKKQGFIPLNQKVNECYGEGAQLMRRVLVA
;
A
#
# COMPACT_ATOMS: atom_id res chain seq x y z
N MET A 1 -4.00 -10.03 -22.17
CA MET A 1 -4.61 -11.06 -21.30
C MET A 1 -3.50 -11.65 -20.46
N ALA A 2 -3.44 -11.31 -19.19
CA ALA A 2 -2.66 -12.04 -18.22
C ALA A 2 -3.45 -12.03 -16.91
N PHE A 3 -4.21 -13.09 -16.75
CA PHE A 3 -4.86 -13.46 -15.50
C PHE A 3 -3.81 -14.03 -14.56
N LEU A 4 -3.85 -13.61 -13.30
CA LEU A 4 -3.25 -14.38 -12.22
C LEU A 4 -4.26 -14.56 -11.12
N PRO A 5 -4.78 -15.79 -10.94
CA PRO A 5 -5.60 -16.14 -9.80
C PRO A 5 -4.69 -16.34 -8.58
N CYS A 6 -5.02 -15.69 -7.47
CA CYS A 6 -4.55 -16.10 -6.17
C CYS A 6 -5.32 -17.36 -5.75
N VAL A 7 -4.69 -18.51 -5.85
CA VAL A 7 -5.08 -19.70 -5.09
C VAL A 7 -3.82 -20.43 -4.66
N GLY A 8 -3.70 -20.64 -3.37
CA GLY A 8 -2.67 -21.43 -2.76
C GLY A 8 -2.93 -21.55 -1.25
N PHE A 9 -3.98 -22.30 -0.91
CA PHE A 9 -4.06 -22.93 0.41
C PHE A 9 -2.96 -24.00 0.47
N CYS A 10 -2.08 -23.91 1.44
CA CYS A 10 -1.33 -25.05 1.92
C CYS A 10 -1.60 -25.20 3.40
N ASP A 11 -2.36 -26.25 3.70
CA ASP A 11 -2.43 -26.85 5.01
C ASP A 11 -1.05 -27.30 5.46
N TYR A 12 -0.63 -26.86 6.63
CA TYR A 12 0.47 -27.47 7.38
C TYR A 12 -0.10 -28.15 8.61
N ASP A 13 -0.53 -29.38 8.39
CA ASP A 13 -0.56 -30.38 9.44
C ASP A 13 0.28 -31.59 8.98
N VAL A 14 0.94 -32.22 9.94
CA VAL A 14 1.78 -33.42 9.85
C VAL A 14 3.30 -33.12 9.78
N MET A 15 3.93 -33.13 10.96
CA MET A 15 5.01 -34.01 11.35
C MET A 15 5.40 -33.79 12.82
N ARG A 16 4.66 -34.48 13.70
CA ARG A 16 5.24 -34.93 14.97
C ARG A 16 5.69 -36.37 14.75
N LYS A 17 6.97 -36.66 14.88
CA LYS A 17 7.49 -37.82 15.63
C LYS A 17 9.00 -38.01 15.45
N VAL A 18 9.66 -38.09 16.62
CA VAL A 18 10.73 -38.99 17.06
C VAL A 18 12.16 -38.62 16.66
N GLY A 19 12.96 -38.49 17.69
CA GLY A 19 14.42 -38.55 17.61
C GLY A 19 15.12 -37.89 18.79
N SER A 20 15.04 -38.50 19.98
CA SER A 20 15.98 -38.21 21.06
C SER A 20 17.38 -38.62 20.64
N CYS A 21 18.31 -37.69 20.56
CA CYS A 21 19.73 -37.92 20.56
C CYS A 21 20.40 -37.14 21.70
N VAL A 22 20.90 -37.95 22.63
CA VAL A 22 21.69 -37.53 23.77
C VAL A 22 23.11 -37.14 23.30
N GLY A 23 23.57 -35.98 23.77
CA GLY A 23 24.99 -35.72 23.99
C GLY A 23 25.79 -35.17 22.84
N CYS A 24 25.87 -33.82 22.75
CA CYS A 24 27.09 -33.15 22.36
C CYS A 24 27.23 -31.82 23.10
N PRO A 25 28.11 -31.68 24.08
CA PRO A 25 28.40 -30.39 24.67
C PRO A 25 29.39 -29.65 23.76
N LEU A 26 29.17 -28.32 23.63
CA LEU A 26 30.04 -27.36 22.98
C LEU A 26 29.84 -27.20 21.45
N SER A 27 28.78 -26.52 21.11
CA SER A 27 28.84 -25.37 20.20
C SER A 27 27.56 -24.57 20.31
N ARG A 28 27.52 -23.67 21.28
CA ARG A 28 26.60 -22.54 21.27
C ARG A 28 27.05 -21.64 20.12
N ARG A 29 26.83 -22.09 18.91
CA ARG A 29 26.84 -21.19 17.77
C ARG A 29 25.67 -20.27 17.99
N TYR A 30 25.97 -19.03 18.30
CA TYR A 30 25.04 -17.95 18.18
C TYR A 30 24.53 -17.98 16.74
N ALA A 31 23.39 -18.60 16.53
CA ALA A 31 22.57 -18.26 15.40
C ALA A 31 22.15 -16.82 15.73
N THR A 32 22.92 -15.84 15.27
CA THR A 32 22.42 -14.52 15.05
C THR A 32 21.26 -14.72 14.13
N SER A 33 20.04 -14.77 14.66
CA SER A 33 18.85 -14.52 13.89
C SER A 33 19.09 -13.14 13.30
N LEU A 34 19.51 -13.08 12.06
CA LEU A 34 19.38 -11.89 11.25
C LEU A 34 17.88 -11.61 11.20
N GLY A 35 17.40 -10.90 12.24
CA GLY A 35 16.01 -10.51 12.35
C GLY A 35 15.75 -9.56 11.19
N TYR A 36 15.02 -10.04 10.19
CA TYR A 36 14.53 -9.20 9.11
C TYR A 36 13.86 -7.97 9.72
N LYS A 37 14.48 -6.81 9.53
CA LYS A 37 13.99 -5.57 10.12
C LYS A 37 12.91 -5.01 9.20
N MET A 38 11.67 -5.39 9.49
CA MET A 38 10.49 -4.80 8.84
C MET A 38 10.15 -3.47 9.51
N SER A 39 9.94 -2.41 8.74
CA SER A 39 9.53 -1.11 9.25
C SER A 39 8.63 -0.37 8.27
N ILE A 40 7.70 0.42 8.83
CA ILE A 40 6.96 1.43 8.07
C ILE A 40 7.55 2.78 8.42
N GLN A 41 7.91 3.55 7.40
CA GLN A 41 8.52 4.86 7.54
C GLN A 41 7.83 5.86 6.61
N GLY A 42 7.88 7.15 6.93
CA GLY A 42 7.47 8.20 6.02
C GLY A 42 8.34 8.21 4.75
N ILE A 43 7.76 8.64 3.64
CA ILE A 43 8.51 8.87 2.40
C ILE A 43 9.45 10.05 2.62
N VAL A 44 10.72 9.88 2.22
CA VAL A 44 11.74 10.93 2.23
C VAL A 44 12.37 11.05 0.84
N SER A 45 13.12 12.12 0.60
CA SER A 45 13.69 12.40 -0.72
C SER A 45 14.54 11.26 -1.29
N SER A 46 15.23 10.50 -0.44
CA SER A 46 16.08 9.37 -0.86
C SER A 46 15.29 8.12 -1.27
N THR A 47 14.00 8.00 -0.93
CA THR A 47 13.19 6.80 -1.24
C THR A 47 12.52 6.84 -2.61
N TRP A 48 12.58 7.96 -3.31
CA TRP A 48 11.88 8.12 -4.59
C TRP A 48 12.38 7.21 -5.70
N SER A 49 13.69 6.97 -5.77
CA SER A 49 14.26 6.03 -6.75
C SER A 49 13.68 4.62 -6.61
N ASP A 50 13.54 4.15 -5.36
CA ASP A 50 13.01 2.82 -5.06
C ASP A 50 11.50 2.75 -5.34
N ILE A 51 10.75 3.83 -5.03
CA ILE A 51 9.33 3.95 -5.35
C ILE A 51 9.10 3.87 -6.86
N LEU A 52 9.85 4.62 -7.67
CA LEU A 52 9.73 4.59 -9.13
C LEU A 52 10.07 3.22 -9.71
N GLN A 53 11.14 2.58 -9.21
CA GLN A 53 11.50 1.22 -9.61
C GLN A 53 10.40 0.20 -9.26
N LEU A 54 9.81 0.33 -8.06
CA LEU A 54 8.71 -0.53 -7.64
C LEU A 54 7.48 -0.31 -8.54
N GLN A 55 7.13 0.93 -8.82
CA GLN A 55 6.01 1.30 -9.69
C GLN A 55 6.15 0.66 -11.09
N GLN A 56 7.31 0.77 -11.72
CA GLN A 56 7.60 0.13 -13.01
C GLN A 56 7.44 -1.38 -12.98
N GLY A 57 7.78 -2.03 -11.86
CA GLY A 57 7.64 -3.48 -11.70
C GLY A 57 6.20 -3.95 -11.46
N VAL A 58 5.32 -3.08 -10.96
CA VAL A 58 3.93 -3.41 -10.62
C VAL A 58 2.97 -3.04 -11.74
N TYR A 59 3.11 -1.86 -12.34
CA TYR A 59 2.22 -1.34 -13.37
C TYR A 59 2.73 -1.68 -14.78
N LEU A 60 2.50 -2.93 -15.23
CA LEU A 60 2.93 -3.38 -16.55
C LEU A 60 1.99 -2.96 -17.70
N SER A 61 0.74 -2.62 -17.36
CA SER A 61 -0.33 -2.33 -18.33
C SER A 61 -0.81 -0.88 -18.28
N VAL A 62 -0.27 -0.09 -17.36
CA VAL A 62 -0.64 1.32 -17.16
C VAL A 62 0.67 2.11 -17.10
N GLU A 63 0.69 3.22 -17.80
CA GLU A 63 1.83 4.14 -17.73
C GLU A 63 1.97 4.67 -16.30
N PRO A 64 3.16 4.57 -15.68
CA PRO A 64 3.37 5.10 -14.34
C PRO A 64 3.37 6.64 -14.36
N GLU A 65 2.88 7.25 -13.28
CA GLU A 65 2.95 8.70 -13.13
C GLU A 65 4.39 9.18 -12.97
N SER A 66 4.68 10.38 -13.47
CA SER A 66 6.01 10.98 -13.34
C SER A 66 6.35 11.31 -11.89
N LEU A 67 7.64 11.38 -11.59
CA LEU A 67 8.13 11.76 -10.26
C LEU A 67 7.53 13.10 -9.79
N GLU A 68 7.46 14.10 -10.67
CA GLU A 68 6.90 15.42 -10.36
C GLU A 68 5.44 15.32 -9.90
N VAL A 69 4.65 14.51 -10.59
CA VAL A 69 3.23 14.28 -10.26
C VAL A 69 3.10 13.60 -8.91
N LEU A 70 3.88 12.55 -8.64
CA LEU A 70 3.88 11.85 -7.36
C LEU A 70 4.35 12.76 -6.22
N GLN A 71 5.40 13.52 -6.44
CA GLN A 71 5.93 14.47 -5.45
C GLN A 71 4.93 15.59 -5.13
N SER A 72 4.15 16.07 -6.10
CA SER A 72 3.11 17.07 -5.85
C SER A 72 2.07 16.58 -4.84
N LYS A 73 1.76 15.29 -4.87
CA LYS A 73 0.84 14.64 -3.92
C LYS A 73 1.48 14.44 -2.54
N TRP A 74 2.71 13.95 -2.53
CA TRP A 74 3.48 13.80 -1.29
C TRP A 74 3.70 15.12 -0.55
N LEU A 75 4.08 16.17 -1.26
CA LEU A 75 4.32 17.50 -0.67
C LEU A 75 3.05 18.09 -0.02
N ARG A 76 1.87 17.65 -0.44
CA ARG A 76 0.59 18.10 0.14
C ARG A 76 0.37 17.53 1.55
N SER A 77 0.74 16.28 1.80
CA SER A 77 0.51 15.59 3.07
C SER A 77 1.60 14.54 3.31
N PRO A 78 2.84 14.94 3.58
CA PRO A 78 3.97 14.00 3.73
C PRO A 78 3.74 12.96 4.83
N GLU A 79 3.01 13.34 5.88
CA GLU A 79 2.70 12.50 7.04
C GLU A 79 1.74 11.34 6.73
N THR A 80 1.05 11.38 5.59
CA THR A 80 0.14 10.31 5.14
C THR A 80 0.74 9.43 4.04
N CYS A 81 2.04 9.56 3.78
CA CYS A 81 2.74 8.85 2.74
C CYS A 81 3.83 7.95 3.34
N PHE A 82 3.80 6.66 3.04
CA PHE A 82 4.63 5.67 3.71
C PHE A 82 5.33 4.73 2.73
N VAL A 83 6.49 4.22 3.14
CA VAL A 83 7.15 3.04 2.58
C VAL A 83 7.18 1.92 3.60
N PHE A 84 7.03 0.69 3.14
CA PHE A 84 7.31 -0.51 3.90
C PHE A 84 8.66 -1.06 3.49
N ASN A 85 9.59 -1.09 4.44
CA ASN A 85 10.95 -1.59 4.22
C ASN A 85 11.13 -2.96 4.87
N GLU A 86 11.88 -3.83 4.19
CA GLU A 86 12.44 -5.06 4.69
C GLU A 86 13.94 -5.07 4.32
N ASP A 87 14.82 -5.19 5.32
CA ASP A 87 16.27 -5.14 5.14
C ASP A 87 16.78 -3.96 4.29
N SER A 88 16.23 -2.77 4.55
CA SER A 88 16.54 -1.53 3.82
C SER A 88 16.07 -1.48 2.36
N GLN A 89 15.29 -2.46 1.90
CA GLN A 89 14.66 -2.43 0.58
C GLN A 89 13.19 -2.03 0.69
N VAL A 90 12.73 -1.17 -0.22
CA VAL A 90 11.32 -0.80 -0.32
C VAL A 90 10.53 -1.96 -0.95
N MET A 91 9.65 -2.57 -0.16
CA MET A 91 8.79 -3.67 -0.57
C MET A 91 7.37 -3.22 -0.96
N GLY A 92 6.98 -2.04 -0.51
CA GLY A 92 5.71 -1.42 -0.84
C GLY A 92 5.68 0.05 -0.44
N TYR A 93 4.78 0.80 -1.04
CA TYR A 93 4.52 2.19 -0.65
C TYR A 93 3.04 2.50 -0.68
N LEU A 94 2.67 3.55 0.01
CA LEU A 94 1.35 4.15 0.03
C LEU A 94 1.48 5.65 -0.08
N LEU A 95 0.74 6.25 -1.00
CA LEU A 95 0.67 7.68 -1.24
C LEU A 95 -0.76 8.17 -1.03
N ALA A 96 -0.95 9.09 -0.08
CA ALA A 96 -2.23 9.72 0.17
C ALA A 96 -2.04 11.22 0.38
N HIS A 97 -3.07 12.01 0.12
CA HIS A 97 -3.01 13.46 0.27
C HIS A 97 -4.35 14.05 0.70
N SER A 98 -4.31 15.21 1.35
CA SER A 98 -5.49 15.99 1.68
C SER A 98 -6.27 16.35 0.41
N TRP A 99 -7.60 16.31 0.52
CA TRP A 99 -8.51 16.56 -0.59
C TRP A 99 -9.79 17.24 -0.08
N ASN A 100 -10.41 18.08 -0.89
CA ASN A 100 -11.55 18.92 -0.48
C ASN A 100 -12.85 18.63 -1.25
N THR A 101 -12.88 17.58 -2.07
CA THR A 101 -14.05 17.21 -2.88
C THR A 101 -14.17 15.71 -3.02
N GLU A 102 -15.38 15.21 -3.29
CA GLU A 102 -15.60 13.79 -3.58
C GLU A 102 -15.24 13.40 -5.04
N ILE A 103 -14.91 14.37 -5.87
CA ILE A 103 -14.46 14.09 -7.26
C ILE A 103 -12.99 13.70 -7.22
N PRO A 104 -12.61 12.50 -7.72
CA PRO A 104 -11.23 12.07 -7.74
C PRO A 104 -10.30 13.04 -8.50
N PRO A 105 -9.05 13.25 -8.05
CA PRO A 105 -8.08 14.04 -8.77
C PRO A 105 -7.80 13.44 -10.16
N LYS A 106 -7.39 14.26 -11.11
CA LYS A 106 -6.98 13.76 -12.44
C LYS A 106 -5.64 13.03 -12.31
N LEU A 107 -5.54 11.85 -12.94
CA LEU A 107 -4.26 11.16 -13.10
C LEU A 107 -3.31 11.97 -13.99
N PHE A 108 -2.01 11.74 -13.83
CA PHE A 108 -0.94 12.37 -14.63
C PHE A 108 -0.89 13.90 -14.55
N LYS A 109 -1.52 14.48 -13.54
CA LYS A 109 -1.49 15.93 -13.30
C LYS A 109 -1.04 16.23 -11.88
N PRO A 110 -0.18 17.24 -11.69
CA PRO A 110 0.10 17.75 -10.35
C PRO A 110 -1.18 18.19 -9.65
N LEU A 111 -1.20 18.13 -8.33
CA LEU A 111 -2.34 18.61 -7.55
C LEU A 111 -2.46 20.13 -7.66
N PRO A 112 -3.70 20.66 -7.74
CA PRO A 112 -3.96 22.09 -7.59
C PRO A 112 -3.47 22.62 -6.23
N SER A 113 -3.25 23.94 -6.13
CA SER A 113 -2.76 24.57 -4.90
C SER A 113 -3.75 24.48 -3.71
N ASN A 114 -5.05 24.48 -3.97
CA ASN A 114 -6.11 24.51 -2.94
C ASN A 114 -6.80 23.14 -2.86
N THR A 115 -6.17 22.17 -2.23
CA THR A 115 -6.76 20.83 -2.04
C THR A 115 -6.92 20.44 -0.58
N GLU A 116 -6.66 21.36 0.35
CA GLU A 116 -6.80 21.13 1.77
C GLU A 116 -8.26 20.93 2.14
N GLY A 117 -8.54 19.88 2.93
CA GLY A 117 -9.91 19.53 3.33
C GLY A 117 -9.90 18.39 4.33
N SER A 118 -11.10 18.00 4.78
CA SER A 118 -11.31 16.90 5.74
C SER A 118 -11.28 15.51 5.10
N ILE A 119 -11.10 15.44 3.78
CA ILE A 119 -11.01 14.18 3.04
C ILE A 119 -9.54 13.82 2.82
N LEU A 120 -9.19 12.57 3.06
CA LEU A 120 -7.91 12.02 2.64
C LEU A 120 -8.11 11.19 1.37
N PHE A 121 -7.42 11.52 0.28
CA PHE A 121 -7.48 10.73 -0.94
C PHE A 121 -6.29 9.79 -0.99
N LEU A 122 -6.54 8.47 -0.89
CA LEU A 122 -5.54 7.43 -1.09
C LEU A 122 -5.31 7.28 -2.59
N HIS A 123 -4.20 7.86 -3.05
CA HIS A 123 -3.88 7.98 -4.46
C HIS A 123 -3.28 6.70 -5.02
N ASP A 124 -2.33 6.11 -4.31
CA ASP A 124 -1.62 4.92 -4.77
C ASP A 124 -1.22 3.99 -3.62
N LEU A 125 -1.27 2.70 -3.86
CA LEU A 125 -0.79 1.64 -2.99
C LEU A 125 -0.20 0.53 -3.85
N ALA A 126 1.11 0.39 -3.82
CA ALA A 126 1.79 -0.67 -4.54
C ALA A 126 2.67 -1.53 -3.64
N VAL A 127 2.72 -2.81 -3.93
CA VAL A 127 3.54 -3.81 -3.23
C VAL A 127 4.28 -4.64 -4.27
N ARG A 128 5.57 -4.94 -4.05
CA ARG A 128 6.34 -5.82 -4.93
C ARG A 128 5.60 -7.13 -5.17
N LYS A 129 5.59 -7.62 -6.40
CA LYS A 129 4.89 -8.87 -6.77
C LYS A 129 5.37 -10.07 -5.96
N SER A 130 6.67 -10.16 -5.67
CA SER A 130 7.27 -11.20 -4.82
C SER A 130 6.74 -11.19 -3.38
N GLU A 131 6.21 -10.05 -2.93
CA GLU A 131 5.72 -9.83 -1.57
C GLU A 131 4.18 -9.86 -1.49
N SER A 132 3.53 -10.19 -2.61
CA SER A 132 2.08 -10.30 -2.66
C SER A 132 1.57 -11.36 -1.69
N GLY A 133 0.47 -11.07 -1.00
CA GLY A 133 -0.11 -12.00 -0.02
C GLY A 133 0.51 -11.93 1.39
N LYS A 134 1.68 -11.33 1.59
CA LYS A 134 2.34 -11.22 2.91
C LYS A 134 1.75 -10.15 3.84
N GLY A 135 0.67 -9.50 3.43
CA GLY A 135 -0.06 -8.53 4.26
C GLY A 135 0.55 -7.13 4.31
N ILE A 136 1.55 -6.81 3.49
CA ILE A 136 2.20 -5.49 3.46
C ILE A 136 1.19 -4.38 3.18
N GLY A 137 0.31 -4.55 2.18
CA GLY A 137 -0.73 -3.57 1.88
C GLY A 137 -1.66 -3.31 3.07
N LYS A 138 -2.05 -4.36 3.81
CA LYS A 138 -2.86 -4.21 5.03
C LYS A 138 -2.13 -3.41 6.11
N LYS A 139 -0.83 -3.64 6.29
CA LYS A 139 -0.01 -2.91 7.29
C LYS A 139 0.10 -1.42 6.92
N LEU A 140 0.32 -1.11 5.64
CA LEU A 140 0.36 0.27 5.15
C LEU A 140 -0.99 0.98 5.32
N ILE A 141 -2.10 0.31 5.00
CA ILE A 141 -3.46 0.85 5.22
C ILE A 141 -3.72 1.07 6.72
N ALA A 142 -3.34 0.14 7.58
CA ALA A 142 -3.50 0.29 9.04
C ALA A 142 -2.74 1.51 9.56
N GLN A 143 -1.52 1.76 9.07
CA GLN A 143 -0.76 2.96 9.39
C GLN A 143 -1.48 4.23 8.89
N LEU A 144 -1.98 4.21 7.64
CA LEU A 144 -2.74 5.33 7.08
C LEU A 144 -3.97 5.66 7.93
N LEU A 145 -4.76 4.65 8.31
CA LEU A 145 -5.96 4.82 9.13
C LEU A 145 -5.64 5.47 10.48
N LYS A 146 -4.56 5.00 11.14
CA LYS A 146 -4.09 5.59 12.40
C LYS A 146 -3.71 7.06 12.20
N THR A 147 -2.94 7.37 11.18
CA THR A 147 -2.51 8.75 10.90
C THR A 147 -3.69 9.63 10.52
N ALA A 148 -4.59 9.15 9.66
CA ALA A 148 -5.78 9.89 9.24
C ALA A 148 -6.68 10.26 10.43
N HIS A 149 -6.88 9.33 11.37
CA HIS A 149 -7.63 9.61 12.60
C HIS A 149 -6.92 10.68 13.47
N LEU A 150 -5.61 10.56 13.66
CA LEU A 150 -4.82 11.53 14.46
C LEU A 150 -4.81 12.94 13.82
N GLN A 151 -4.88 13.03 12.49
CA GLN A 151 -4.91 14.28 11.74
C GLN A 151 -6.33 14.86 11.59
N GLY A 152 -7.36 14.17 12.09
CA GLY A 152 -8.74 14.64 12.07
C GLY A 152 -9.43 14.55 10.71
N TYR A 153 -8.96 13.69 9.81
CA TYR A 153 -9.68 13.41 8.57
C TYR A 153 -10.99 12.68 8.87
N GLU A 154 -12.06 13.04 8.18
CA GLU A 154 -13.40 12.46 8.35
C GLU A 154 -13.61 11.19 7.54
N GLN A 155 -12.97 11.11 6.38
CA GLN A 155 -13.12 9.99 5.46
C GLN A 155 -11.89 9.81 4.57
N ILE A 156 -11.74 8.59 4.06
CA ILE A 156 -10.75 8.27 3.04
C ILE A 156 -11.49 7.88 1.76
N LEU A 157 -11.10 8.50 0.65
CA LEU A 157 -11.54 8.16 -0.69
C LEU A 157 -10.39 7.49 -1.47
N LEU A 158 -10.74 6.62 -2.40
CA LEU A 158 -9.82 6.05 -3.38
C LEU A 158 -10.58 5.64 -4.64
N VAL A 159 -9.84 5.44 -5.73
CA VAL A 159 -10.36 4.77 -6.92
C VAL A 159 -9.76 3.38 -7.01
N ALA A 160 -10.59 2.36 -6.85
CA ALA A 160 -10.19 0.97 -7.04
C ALA A 160 -10.08 0.66 -8.55
N VAL A 161 -8.92 0.21 -8.98
CA VAL A 161 -8.60 -0.17 -10.35
C VAL A 161 -8.15 -1.64 -10.41
N GLN A 162 -8.00 -2.21 -11.61
CA GLN A 162 -7.42 -3.54 -11.81
C GLN A 162 -8.07 -4.65 -10.95
N ASN A 163 -9.39 -4.65 -10.84
CA ASN A 163 -10.18 -5.62 -10.06
C ASN A 163 -9.87 -5.63 -8.55
N SER A 164 -9.31 -4.55 -8.00
CA SER A 164 -8.96 -4.47 -6.58
C SER A 164 -10.15 -4.18 -5.63
N VAL A 165 -11.36 -4.01 -6.13
CA VAL A 165 -12.57 -3.69 -5.33
C VAL A 165 -12.75 -4.64 -4.14
N ASN A 166 -12.57 -5.95 -4.34
CA ASN A 166 -12.72 -6.94 -3.27
C ASN A 166 -11.64 -6.82 -2.18
N PHE A 167 -10.43 -6.43 -2.55
CA PHE A 167 -9.37 -6.11 -1.59
C PHE A 167 -9.78 -4.91 -0.72
N TRP A 168 -10.26 -3.83 -1.33
CA TRP A 168 -10.66 -2.63 -0.63
C TRP A 168 -11.90 -2.83 0.25
N LYS A 169 -12.88 -3.63 -0.19
CA LYS A 169 -14.02 -4.03 0.66
C LYS A 169 -13.57 -4.71 1.94
N LYS A 170 -12.57 -5.60 1.87
CA LYS A 170 -11.98 -6.26 3.05
C LYS A 170 -11.23 -5.28 3.97
N GLN A 171 -10.86 -4.10 3.47
CA GLN A 171 -10.28 -3.02 4.27
C GLN A 171 -11.35 -2.02 4.77
N GLY A 172 -12.64 -2.34 4.64
CA GLY A 172 -13.75 -1.50 5.13
C GLY A 172 -14.14 -0.35 4.21
N PHE A 173 -13.71 -0.35 2.96
CA PHE A 173 -14.17 0.62 1.97
C PHE A 173 -15.47 0.14 1.32
N ILE A 174 -16.39 1.06 1.08
CA ILE A 174 -17.65 0.83 0.38
C ILE A 174 -17.62 1.50 -1.00
N PRO A 175 -18.12 0.84 -2.06
CA PRO A 175 -18.22 1.47 -3.37
C PRO A 175 -19.27 2.57 -3.36
N LEU A 176 -18.99 3.66 -4.06
CA LEU A 176 -19.92 4.76 -4.30
C LEU A 176 -20.50 4.64 -5.72
N ASN A 177 -21.79 4.93 -5.87
CA ASN A 177 -22.45 4.95 -7.17
C ASN A 177 -22.18 6.27 -7.91
N GLN A 178 -20.90 6.53 -8.21
CA GLN A 178 -20.44 7.73 -8.90
C GLN A 178 -19.50 7.34 -10.02
N LYS A 179 -19.71 7.94 -11.21
CA LYS A 179 -18.79 7.75 -12.34
C LYS A 179 -17.43 8.36 -12.03
N VAL A 180 -16.40 7.61 -12.36
CA VAL A 180 -15.01 8.03 -12.28
C VAL A 180 -14.55 8.50 -13.66
N ASN A 181 -13.58 9.40 -13.71
CA ASN A 181 -13.00 9.86 -14.99
C ASN A 181 -12.38 8.67 -15.75
N GLU A 182 -12.53 8.65 -17.06
CA GLU A 182 -12.04 7.58 -17.93
C GLU A 182 -10.52 7.36 -17.85
N CYS A 183 -9.76 8.36 -17.39
CA CYS A 183 -8.32 8.23 -17.19
C CYS A 183 -7.94 7.13 -16.17
N TYR A 184 -8.86 6.70 -15.29
CA TYR A 184 -8.64 5.60 -14.36
C TYR A 184 -8.82 4.21 -14.96
N GLY A 185 -9.28 4.15 -16.22
CA GLY A 185 -9.50 2.91 -16.95
C GLY A 185 -10.87 2.28 -16.73
N GLU A 186 -11.14 1.24 -17.51
CA GLU A 186 -12.40 0.51 -17.47
C GLU A 186 -12.57 -0.24 -16.14
N GLY A 187 -13.79 -0.21 -15.59
CA GLY A 187 -14.11 -0.88 -14.33
C GLY A 187 -13.58 -0.18 -13.08
N ALA A 188 -13.03 1.03 -13.21
CA ALA A 188 -12.59 1.84 -12.08
C ALA A 188 -13.79 2.22 -11.19
N GLN A 189 -13.65 2.06 -9.88
CA GLN A 189 -14.71 2.26 -8.90
C GLN A 189 -14.27 3.21 -7.80
N LEU A 190 -14.99 4.33 -7.62
CA LEU A 190 -14.79 5.19 -6.46
C LEU A 190 -15.25 4.47 -5.20
N MET A 191 -14.42 4.49 -4.17
CA MET A 191 -14.73 3.86 -2.89
C MET A 191 -14.43 4.79 -1.73
N ARG A 192 -15.19 4.64 -0.64
CA ARG A 192 -15.11 5.46 0.56
C ARG A 192 -15.00 4.61 1.81
N ARG A 193 -14.22 5.09 2.76
CA ARG A 193 -14.23 4.64 4.15
C ARG A 193 -14.40 5.84 5.06
N VAL A 194 -15.49 5.88 5.85
CA VAL A 194 -15.72 6.89 6.89
C VAL A 194 -14.82 6.54 8.08
N LEU A 195 -14.18 7.54 8.66
CA LEU A 195 -13.42 7.43 9.89
C LEU A 195 -14.34 7.84 11.05
N VAL A 196 -14.62 6.89 11.91
CA VAL A 196 -15.44 7.16 13.11
C VAL A 196 -14.57 7.93 14.10
N ALA A 197 -15.11 9.04 14.60
CA ALA A 197 -14.48 9.85 15.65
C ALA A 197 -14.30 9.05 16.95
#